data_7a6dc780cafd3ec5850b003483f07f29
#
_entry.id   7a6dc780cafd3ec5850b003483f07f29
#
_cell.length_a   1.000
_cell.length_b   1.000
_cell.length_c   1.000
_cell.angle_alpha   90.00
_cell.angle_beta   90.00
_cell.angle_gamma   90.00
#
_symmetry.space_group_name_H-M   'P 1'
#
loop_
_entity.id
_entity.type
_entity.pdbx_description
1 polymer ?
#
loop_
_entity_poly.entity_id
_entity_poly.type
_entity_poly.pdbx_seq_one_letter_code
_entity_poly.pdbx_strand_id
1 'polypeptide(L)'
;MRATLLPADQQFFADLLSGLVLNPQQLGRVWFAQRGASDAVGSVSRDWPRLDVVLRGEYGNRLVAGQQILRHGEMLFLPAQAASVPVFERPVMLLSILFAPSWLGLVFHDSRHGQSVPAQRHVELPHPERGECAAMLMALTHLSASPQDQAIIQPLVLSLLHWCRKVVSSLPEPGLSRGDFLYQSICNWVQENYAESLSRESV
;
A
#
# COMPACT_ATOMS: atom_id res chain seq x y z
N MET A 1 -1.77 34.61 6.85
CA MET A 1 -2.22 33.19 6.82
C MET A 1 -1.06 32.33 7.30
N ARG A 2 -1.16 31.62 8.43
CA ARG A 2 -0.17 30.61 8.83
C ARG A 2 -0.43 29.37 7.97
N ALA A 3 0.54 28.96 7.16
CA ALA A 3 0.47 27.68 6.47
C ALA A 3 0.40 26.57 7.55
N THR A 4 -0.67 25.82 7.55
CA THR A 4 -0.79 24.64 8.42
C THR A 4 0.15 23.58 7.86
N LEU A 5 1.21 23.26 8.61
CA LEU A 5 2.19 22.23 8.23
C LEU A 5 1.58 20.84 8.46
N LEU A 6 1.84 19.95 7.51
CA LEU A 6 1.50 18.53 7.67
C LEU A 6 2.32 17.91 8.82
N PRO A 7 1.78 16.88 9.52
CA PRO A 7 2.58 16.07 10.44
C PRO A 7 3.84 15.52 9.76
N ALA A 8 4.93 15.38 10.50
CA ALA A 8 6.25 15.05 9.94
C ALA A 8 6.26 13.76 9.10
N ASP A 9 5.56 12.72 9.52
CA ASP A 9 5.47 11.48 8.74
C ASP A 9 4.60 11.66 7.48
N GLN A 10 3.52 12.41 7.56
CA GLN A 10 2.70 12.73 6.40
C GLN A 10 3.48 13.55 5.37
N GLN A 11 4.26 14.56 5.81
CA GLN A 11 5.15 15.33 4.93
C GLN A 11 6.20 14.44 4.27
N PHE A 12 6.83 13.53 5.03
CA PHE A 12 7.77 12.57 4.49
C PHE A 12 7.17 11.74 3.34
N PHE A 13 5.96 11.20 3.51
CA PHE A 13 5.29 10.43 2.46
C PHE A 13 4.85 11.29 1.29
N ALA A 14 4.44 12.55 1.53
CA ALA A 14 4.11 13.49 0.46
C ALA A 14 5.33 13.77 -0.43
N ASP A 15 6.49 13.99 0.17
CA ASP A 15 7.75 14.22 -0.56
C ASP A 15 8.20 12.96 -1.31
N LEU A 16 8.10 11.80 -0.67
CA LEU A 16 8.45 10.51 -1.28
C LEU A 16 7.59 10.22 -2.51
N LEU A 17 6.27 10.32 -2.39
CA LEU A 17 5.34 10.12 -3.51
C LEU A 17 5.52 11.17 -4.60
N SER A 18 5.82 12.42 -4.23
CA SER A 18 6.13 13.47 -5.20
C SER A 18 7.39 13.12 -6.00
N GLY A 19 8.42 12.60 -5.33
CA GLY A 19 9.65 12.12 -6.01
C GLY A 19 9.37 11.03 -7.03
N LEU A 20 8.55 10.02 -6.68
CA LEU A 20 8.18 8.93 -7.59
C LEU A 20 7.37 9.42 -8.79
N VAL A 21 6.39 10.29 -8.54
CA VAL A 21 5.48 10.80 -9.57
C VAL A 21 6.19 11.77 -10.56
N LEU A 22 7.12 12.58 -10.06
CA LEU A 22 7.89 13.51 -10.89
C LEU A 22 9.00 12.83 -11.69
N ASN A 23 9.40 11.62 -11.31
CA ASN A 23 10.45 10.85 -11.97
C ASN A 23 9.94 9.47 -12.41
N PRO A 24 8.89 9.40 -13.26
CA PRO A 24 8.26 8.14 -13.66
C PRO A 24 9.20 7.19 -14.39
N GLN A 25 10.27 7.68 -14.98
CA GLN A 25 11.33 6.88 -15.62
C GLN A 25 12.11 6.00 -14.62
N GLN A 26 12.01 6.25 -13.31
CA GLN A 26 12.58 5.41 -12.26
C GLN A 26 11.67 4.23 -11.90
N LEU A 27 10.41 4.26 -12.33
CA LEU A 27 9.47 3.19 -12.13
C LEU A 27 9.69 2.11 -13.18
N GLY A 28 10.04 0.93 -12.71
CA GLY A 28 10.30 -0.24 -13.54
C GLY A 28 9.05 -1.08 -13.78
N ARG A 29 9.28 -2.38 -13.92
CA ARG A 29 8.22 -3.36 -14.19
C ARG A 29 7.29 -3.51 -12.98
N VAL A 30 6.00 -3.72 -13.27
CA VAL A 30 5.00 -4.14 -12.28
C VAL A 30 4.82 -5.65 -12.36
N TRP A 31 5.04 -6.31 -11.24
CA TRP A 31 4.79 -7.72 -11.03
C TRP A 31 3.44 -7.89 -10.33
N PHE A 32 2.83 -9.04 -10.48
CA PHE A 32 1.54 -9.34 -9.88
C PHE A 32 1.59 -10.61 -9.05
N ALA A 33 1.06 -10.53 -7.82
CA ALA A 33 0.75 -11.71 -7.04
C ALA A 33 -0.55 -12.34 -7.53
N GLN A 34 -0.60 -13.66 -7.55
CA GLN A 34 -1.83 -14.39 -7.84
C GLN A 34 -2.70 -14.48 -6.58
N ARG A 35 -4.01 -14.44 -6.76
CA ARG A 35 -4.94 -14.77 -5.68
C ARG A 35 -4.81 -16.25 -5.33
N GLY A 36 -4.94 -16.57 -4.08
CA GLY A 36 -4.91 -17.94 -3.60
C GLY A 36 -4.33 -18.03 -2.20
N ALA A 37 -4.71 -19.07 -1.48
CA ALA A 37 -4.12 -19.41 -0.20
C ALA A 37 -2.69 -19.91 -0.43
N SER A 38 -1.80 -19.57 0.50
CA SER A 38 -0.45 -20.15 0.56
C SER A 38 -0.30 -20.89 1.88
N ASP A 39 0.13 -22.13 1.83
CA ASP A 39 0.45 -22.94 3.01
C ASP A 39 1.81 -22.57 3.61
N ALA A 40 2.50 -21.58 3.06
CA ALA A 40 3.79 -21.14 3.56
C ALA A 40 3.65 -20.52 4.96
N VAL A 41 4.46 -20.99 5.90
CA VAL A 41 4.53 -20.44 7.26
C VAL A 41 4.86 -18.95 7.17
N GLY A 42 4.08 -18.12 7.87
CA GLY A 42 4.21 -16.67 7.85
C GLY A 42 3.53 -15.99 6.66
N SER A 43 2.76 -16.74 5.83
CA SER A 43 1.94 -16.14 4.78
C SER A 43 0.88 -15.23 5.38
N VAL A 44 0.81 -14.01 4.85
CA VAL A 44 -0.20 -13.02 5.21
C VAL A 44 -1.08 -12.77 3.99
N SER A 45 -2.34 -13.13 4.10
CA SER A 45 -3.39 -12.69 3.18
C SER A 45 -4.05 -11.45 3.78
N ARG A 46 -4.28 -10.43 2.97
CA ARG A 46 -4.99 -9.23 3.39
C ARG A 46 -6.24 -9.05 2.56
N ASP A 47 -7.28 -8.51 3.18
CA ASP A 47 -8.56 -8.28 2.52
C ASP A 47 -8.51 -7.13 1.50
N TRP A 48 -7.43 -6.34 1.54
CA TRP A 48 -7.27 -5.15 0.71
C TRP A 48 -6.07 -5.23 -0.22
N PRO A 49 -6.15 -4.62 -1.42
CA PRO A 49 -5.02 -4.56 -2.33
C PRO A 49 -3.82 -3.82 -1.73
N ARG A 50 -2.63 -4.23 -2.13
CA ARG A 50 -1.37 -3.62 -1.73
C ARG A 50 -0.46 -3.40 -2.93
N LEU A 51 0.25 -2.30 -2.96
CA LEU A 51 1.31 -2.00 -3.91
C LEU A 51 2.63 -1.83 -3.14
N ASP A 52 3.60 -2.68 -3.42
CA ASP A 52 4.95 -2.57 -2.90
C ASP A 52 5.84 -1.95 -3.98
N VAL A 53 6.62 -0.91 -3.64
CA VAL A 53 7.53 -0.20 -4.54
C VAL A 53 8.94 -0.29 -3.98
N VAL A 54 9.88 -0.88 -4.71
CA VAL A 54 11.28 -0.97 -4.30
C VAL A 54 12.01 0.33 -4.62
N LEU A 55 12.26 1.13 -3.60
CA LEU A 55 12.93 2.42 -3.75
C LEU A 55 14.45 2.28 -3.90
N ARG A 56 15.04 1.24 -3.29
CA ARG A 56 16.47 0.92 -3.38
C ARG A 56 16.74 -0.49 -2.90
N GLY A 57 17.75 -1.16 -3.48
CA GLY A 57 18.17 -2.51 -3.07
C GLY A 57 17.35 -3.61 -3.73
N GLU A 58 17.20 -4.73 -3.04
CA GLU A 58 16.47 -5.90 -3.51
C GLU A 58 15.47 -6.36 -2.46
N TYR A 59 14.24 -6.64 -2.91
CA TYR A 59 13.12 -7.11 -2.08
C TYR A 59 12.67 -8.48 -2.52
N GLY A 60 12.72 -9.44 -1.62
CA GLY A 60 12.18 -10.77 -1.84
C GLY A 60 10.70 -10.88 -1.40
N ASN A 61 9.90 -11.61 -2.15
CA ASN A 61 8.56 -12.00 -1.73
C ASN A 61 8.26 -13.43 -2.18
N ARG A 62 7.82 -14.29 -1.27
CA ARG A 62 7.32 -15.63 -1.61
C ARG A 62 5.84 -15.52 -1.91
N LEU A 63 5.49 -15.82 -3.15
CA LEU A 63 4.13 -15.83 -3.67
C LEU A 63 3.69 -17.27 -3.91
N VAL A 64 2.41 -17.48 -4.19
CA VAL A 64 1.88 -18.82 -4.58
C VAL A 64 2.65 -19.41 -5.77
N ALA A 65 3.02 -18.58 -6.74
CA ALA A 65 3.77 -18.98 -7.93
C ALA A 65 5.29 -19.22 -7.70
N GLY A 66 5.79 -18.97 -6.48
CA GLY A 66 7.22 -19.09 -6.14
C GLY A 66 7.81 -17.79 -5.60
N GLN A 67 9.12 -17.79 -5.40
CA GLN A 67 9.82 -16.60 -4.89
C GLN A 67 10.07 -15.60 -6.01
N GLN A 68 9.64 -14.35 -5.79
CA GLN A 68 9.91 -13.21 -6.66
C GLN A 68 10.95 -12.30 -5.98
N ILE A 69 11.98 -11.93 -6.71
CA ILE A 69 12.95 -10.91 -6.30
C ILE A 69 12.72 -9.66 -7.12
N LEU A 70 12.44 -8.55 -6.46
CA LEU A 70 12.23 -7.25 -7.06
C LEU A 70 13.46 -6.37 -6.82
N ARG A 71 13.78 -5.53 -7.79
CA ARG A 71 14.92 -4.60 -7.75
C ARG A 71 14.45 -3.15 -7.73
N HIS A 72 15.39 -2.24 -7.57
CA HIS A 72 15.13 -0.80 -7.61
C HIS A 72 14.21 -0.40 -8.76
N GLY A 73 13.16 0.34 -8.44
CA GLY A 73 12.12 0.77 -9.35
C GLY A 73 11.03 -0.25 -9.62
N GLU A 74 11.26 -1.55 -9.42
CA GLU A 74 10.24 -2.56 -9.64
C GLU A 74 9.17 -2.52 -8.55
N MET A 75 7.97 -2.93 -8.95
CA MET A 75 6.78 -2.87 -8.11
C MET A 75 6.08 -4.23 -8.08
N LEU A 76 5.42 -4.53 -6.97
CA LEU A 76 4.59 -5.71 -6.81
C LEU A 76 3.18 -5.28 -6.42
N PHE A 77 2.22 -5.55 -7.29
CA PHE A 77 0.81 -5.41 -6.96
C PHE A 77 0.26 -6.72 -6.41
N LEU A 78 -0.32 -6.65 -5.22
CA LEU A 78 -0.99 -7.75 -4.56
C LEU A 78 -2.49 -7.42 -4.53
N PRO A 79 -3.32 -8.12 -5.32
CA PRO A 79 -4.76 -7.99 -5.22
C PRO A 79 -5.24 -8.41 -3.82
N ALA A 80 -6.44 -7.99 -3.44
CA ALA A 80 -7.07 -8.48 -2.22
C ALA A 80 -7.04 -10.02 -2.16
N GLN A 81 -6.77 -10.56 -0.98
CA GLN A 81 -6.65 -12.00 -0.70
C GLN A 81 -5.48 -12.71 -1.42
N ALA A 82 -4.53 -11.97 -1.97
CA ALA A 82 -3.28 -12.56 -2.43
C ALA A 82 -2.38 -12.89 -1.25
N ALA A 83 -1.98 -14.16 -1.13
CA ALA A 83 -1.05 -14.60 -0.09
C ALA A 83 0.39 -14.22 -0.46
N SER A 84 1.13 -13.69 0.50
CA SER A 84 2.53 -13.29 0.33
C SER A 84 3.33 -13.43 1.63
N VAL A 85 4.62 -13.74 1.49
CA VAL A 85 5.58 -13.72 2.61
C VAL A 85 6.72 -12.77 2.23
N PRO A 86 6.77 -11.58 2.81
CA PRO A 86 7.91 -10.66 2.64
C PRO A 86 9.22 -11.31 3.13
N VAL A 87 10.28 -11.14 2.36
CA VAL A 87 11.61 -11.69 2.66
C VAL A 87 12.63 -10.56 2.62
N PHE A 88 13.20 -10.24 3.78
CA PHE A 88 14.15 -9.14 3.97
C PHE A 88 15.58 -9.66 4.23
N GLU A 89 16.08 -10.50 3.33
CA GLU A 89 17.44 -11.07 3.44
C GLU A 89 18.52 -10.07 2.99
N ARG A 90 18.15 -9.06 2.23
CA ARG A 90 19.06 -8.07 1.67
C ARG A 90 18.65 -6.65 2.07
N PRO A 91 19.62 -5.72 2.08
CA PRO A 91 19.33 -4.32 2.36
C PRO A 91 18.34 -3.74 1.36
N VAL A 92 17.25 -3.15 1.84
CA VAL A 92 16.19 -2.60 1.00
C VAL A 92 15.58 -1.34 1.59
N MET A 93 15.18 -0.42 0.72
CA MET A 93 14.19 0.61 0.99
C MET A 93 12.92 0.26 0.23
N LEU A 94 11.83 0.10 0.96
CA LEU A 94 10.54 -0.33 0.42
C LEU A 94 9.44 0.64 0.86
N LEU A 95 8.60 1.03 -0.08
CA LEU A 95 7.32 1.68 0.19
C LEU A 95 6.20 0.67 -0.05
N SER A 96 5.42 0.37 0.97
CA SER A 96 4.19 -0.43 0.85
C SER A 96 2.98 0.47 1.02
N ILE A 97 2.05 0.39 0.07
CA ILE A 97 0.81 1.17 0.04
C ILE A 97 -0.36 0.20 0.14
N LEU A 98 -1.17 0.34 1.17
CA LEU A 98 -2.35 -0.47 1.43
C LEU A 98 -3.61 0.34 1.14
N PHE A 99 -4.50 -0.23 0.32
CA PHE A 99 -5.71 0.44 -0.16
C PHE A 99 -6.94 -0.15 0.52
N ALA A 100 -7.24 0.31 1.73
CA ALA A 100 -8.47 -0.06 2.42
C ALA A 100 -9.66 0.77 1.92
N PRO A 101 -10.91 0.32 2.14
CA PRO A 101 -12.10 1.03 1.64
C PRO A 101 -12.27 2.46 2.15
N SER A 102 -11.77 2.78 3.34
CA SER A 102 -11.95 4.08 4.00
C SER A 102 -10.66 4.78 4.38
N TRP A 103 -9.49 4.14 4.19
CA TRP A 103 -8.21 4.71 4.52
C TRP A 103 -7.09 4.21 3.60
N LEU A 104 -6.06 5.03 3.45
CA LEU A 104 -4.82 4.75 2.74
C LEU A 104 -3.72 4.52 3.77
N GLY A 105 -3.13 3.33 3.79
CA GLY A 105 -1.98 3.02 4.62
C GLY A 105 -0.69 3.13 3.84
N LEU A 106 0.31 3.83 4.39
CA LEU A 106 1.65 3.89 3.82
C LEU A 106 2.65 3.42 4.87
N VAL A 107 3.50 2.50 4.48
CA VAL A 107 4.60 1.99 5.30
C VAL A 107 5.90 2.15 4.52
N PHE A 108 6.85 2.84 5.11
CA PHE A 108 8.22 2.92 4.61
C PHE A 108 9.11 2.06 5.48
N HIS A 109 9.91 1.20 4.85
CA HIS A 109 10.85 0.30 5.48
C HIS A 109 12.26 0.55 4.94
N ASP A 110 13.24 0.73 5.83
CA ASP A 110 14.64 0.88 5.47
C ASP A 110 15.52 -0.04 6.32
N SER A 111 16.04 -1.10 5.73
CA SER A 111 16.92 -2.08 6.38
C SER A 111 18.40 -1.94 5.97
N ARG A 112 18.77 -0.86 5.28
CA ARG A 112 20.13 -0.72 4.72
C ARG A 112 21.24 -0.50 5.75
N HIS A 113 20.91 -0.01 6.92
CA HIS A 113 21.91 0.42 7.92
C HIS A 113 22.32 -0.66 8.92
N GLY A 114 22.00 -1.94 8.67
CA GLY A 114 22.44 -3.05 9.53
C GLY A 114 21.95 -2.95 10.99
N GLN A 115 20.96 -2.11 11.26
CA GLN A 115 20.37 -2.00 12.58
C GLN A 115 19.55 -3.25 12.87
N SER A 116 19.55 -3.70 14.12
CA SER A 116 18.77 -4.85 14.58
C SER A 116 17.24 -4.65 14.37
N VAL A 117 16.82 -3.38 14.29
CA VAL A 117 15.43 -2.99 13.95
C VAL A 117 15.49 -2.05 12.76
N PRO A 118 14.87 -2.38 11.63
CA PRO A 118 14.80 -1.50 10.47
C PRO A 118 14.12 -0.17 10.82
N ALA A 119 14.59 0.93 10.21
CA ALA A 119 13.87 2.19 10.31
C ALA A 119 12.51 2.04 9.61
N GLN A 120 11.45 2.28 10.33
CA GLN A 120 10.09 2.17 9.82
C GLN A 120 9.32 3.45 10.09
N ARG A 121 8.61 3.94 9.06
CA ARG A 121 7.62 5.01 9.19
C ARG A 121 6.28 4.50 8.69
N HIS A 122 5.22 5.01 9.28
CA HIS A 122 3.88 4.56 8.95
C HIS A 122 2.89 5.71 9.12
N VAL A 123 1.92 5.79 8.20
CA VAL A 123 0.79 6.70 8.30
C VAL A 123 -0.46 6.02 7.75
N GLU A 124 -1.59 6.28 8.38
CA GLU A 124 -2.93 5.92 7.92
C GLU A 124 -3.74 7.19 7.74
N LEU A 125 -4.29 7.36 6.55
CA LEU A 125 -4.99 8.58 6.16
C LEU A 125 -6.39 8.24 5.67
N PRO A 126 -7.44 8.85 6.21
CA PRO A 126 -8.78 8.68 5.69
C PRO A 126 -8.87 9.24 4.26
N HIS A 127 -9.63 8.59 3.41
CA HIS A 127 -9.94 9.12 2.09
C HIS A 127 -11.42 8.98 1.77
N PRO A 128 -12.10 10.10 1.50
CA PRO A 128 -13.53 10.10 1.20
C PRO A 128 -13.85 9.64 -0.23
N GLU A 129 -12.89 9.79 -1.14
CA GLU A 129 -13.10 9.53 -2.58
C GLU A 129 -12.81 8.07 -2.93
N ARG A 130 -13.84 7.23 -2.94
CA ARG A 130 -13.72 5.80 -3.23
C ARG A 130 -13.71 5.48 -4.73
N GLY A 131 -14.34 6.29 -5.58
CA GLY A 131 -14.64 5.94 -6.96
C GLY A 131 -13.41 5.80 -7.86
N GLU A 132 -12.54 6.80 -7.89
CA GLU A 132 -11.36 6.82 -8.77
C GLU A 132 -10.36 5.73 -8.39
N CYS A 133 -10.02 5.65 -7.11
CA CYS A 133 -9.09 4.65 -6.60
C CYS A 133 -9.61 3.23 -6.82
N ALA A 134 -10.88 2.97 -6.50
CA ALA A 134 -11.51 1.67 -6.69
C ALA A 134 -11.50 1.22 -8.16
N ALA A 135 -11.77 2.14 -9.09
CA ALA A 135 -11.72 1.84 -10.53
C ALA A 135 -10.30 1.45 -10.98
N MET A 136 -9.27 2.17 -10.54
CA MET A 136 -7.87 1.84 -10.84
C MET A 136 -7.44 0.50 -10.25
N LEU A 137 -7.80 0.22 -8.99
CA LEU A 137 -7.49 -1.05 -8.33
C LEU A 137 -8.20 -2.23 -8.98
N MET A 138 -9.46 -2.04 -9.41
CA MET A 138 -10.21 -3.05 -10.13
C MET A 138 -9.56 -3.34 -11.49
N ALA A 139 -9.17 -2.31 -12.24
CA ALA A 139 -8.45 -2.47 -13.51
C ALA A 139 -7.12 -3.22 -13.31
N LEU A 140 -6.32 -2.87 -12.31
CA LEU A 140 -5.07 -3.58 -11.97
C LEU A 140 -5.34 -5.04 -11.58
N THR A 141 -6.41 -5.30 -10.85
CA THR A 141 -6.79 -6.66 -10.47
C THR A 141 -7.17 -7.51 -11.69
N HIS A 142 -7.85 -6.94 -12.67
CA HIS A 142 -8.14 -7.63 -13.95
C HIS A 142 -6.85 -7.86 -14.76
N LEU A 143 -5.98 -6.89 -14.86
CA LEU A 143 -4.70 -7.00 -15.56
C LEU A 143 -3.73 -7.99 -14.89
N SER A 144 -3.90 -8.29 -13.59
CA SER A 144 -3.11 -9.31 -12.89
C SER A 144 -3.27 -10.71 -13.46
N ALA A 145 -4.36 -10.99 -14.14
CA ALA A 145 -4.60 -12.26 -14.84
C ALA A 145 -3.82 -12.37 -16.18
N SER A 146 -3.41 -11.24 -16.76
CA SER A 146 -2.63 -11.17 -17.99
C SER A 146 -1.56 -10.06 -17.88
N PRO A 147 -0.46 -10.30 -17.15
CA PRO A 147 0.49 -9.26 -16.76
C PRO A 147 1.46 -8.83 -17.88
N GLN A 148 1.13 -9.12 -19.15
CA GLN A 148 2.06 -8.91 -20.26
C GLN A 148 2.08 -7.47 -20.79
N ASP A 149 1.00 -6.71 -20.56
CA ASP A 149 0.85 -5.38 -21.12
C ASP A 149 1.33 -4.27 -20.18
N GLN A 150 2.65 -4.14 -20.05
CA GLN A 150 3.27 -3.11 -19.22
C GLN A 150 2.96 -1.68 -19.74
N ALA A 151 2.64 -1.53 -21.01
CA ALA A 151 2.30 -0.24 -21.60
C ALA A 151 0.99 0.34 -21.05
N ILE A 152 0.06 -0.51 -20.63
CA ILE A 152 -1.17 -0.12 -19.93
C ILE A 152 -0.96 -0.06 -18.41
N ILE A 153 -0.25 -1.03 -17.86
CA ILE A 153 -0.07 -1.20 -16.42
C ILE A 153 0.70 -0.03 -15.80
N GLN A 154 1.80 0.40 -16.41
CA GLN A 154 2.63 1.48 -15.85
C GLN A 154 1.89 2.82 -15.72
N PRO A 155 1.19 3.35 -16.75
CA PRO A 155 0.39 4.56 -16.61
C PRO A 155 -0.70 4.44 -15.54
N LEU A 156 -1.32 3.27 -15.40
CA LEU A 156 -2.36 3.03 -14.40
C LEU A 156 -1.78 3.08 -12.98
N VAL A 157 -0.62 2.45 -12.74
CA VAL A 157 0.08 2.54 -11.45
C VAL A 157 0.55 3.96 -11.19
N LEU A 158 1.06 4.67 -12.19
CA LEU A 158 1.44 6.08 -12.03
C LEU A 158 0.24 6.95 -11.64
N SER A 159 -0.92 6.73 -12.24
CA SER A 159 -2.17 7.41 -11.88
C SER A 159 -2.59 7.11 -10.43
N LEU A 160 -2.42 5.86 -9.99
CA LEU A 160 -2.68 5.45 -8.61
C LEU A 160 -1.71 6.14 -7.63
N LEU A 161 -0.41 6.24 -7.96
CA LEU A 161 0.56 6.98 -7.16
C LEU A 161 0.25 8.49 -7.10
N HIS A 162 -0.23 9.09 -8.20
CA HIS A 162 -0.72 10.46 -8.21
C HIS A 162 -1.90 10.66 -7.26
N TRP A 163 -2.85 9.72 -7.27
CA TRP A 163 -3.98 9.75 -6.35
C TRP A 163 -3.51 9.63 -4.89
N CYS A 164 -2.59 8.69 -4.58
CA CYS A 164 -2.00 8.58 -3.25
C CYS A 164 -1.34 9.89 -2.81
N ARG A 165 -0.56 10.54 -3.71
CA ARG A 165 0.05 11.85 -3.43
C ARG A 165 -1.00 12.90 -3.09
N LYS A 166 -2.11 12.96 -3.85
CA LYS A 166 -3.22 13.89 -3.58
C LYS A 166 -3.78 13.68 -2.18
N VAL A 167 -4.05 12.43 -1.80
CA VAL A 167 -4.58 12.08 -0.47
C VAL A 167 -3.59 12.51 0.63
N VAL A 168 -2.31 12.14 0.49
CA VAL A 168 -1.28 12.46 1.49
C VAL A 168 -1.02 13.95 1.62
N SER A 169 -1.11 14.70 0.53
CA SER A 169 -0.91 16.17 0.52
C SER A 169 -2.15 16.95 0.97
N SER A 170 -3.28 16.29 1.12
CA SER A 170 -4.48 16.93 1.65
C SER A 170 -4.28 17.23 3.14
N LEU A 171 -4.59 18.45 3.54
CA LEU A 171 -4.66 18.78 4.96
C LEU A 171 -5.80 17.97 5.59
N PRO A 172 -5.60 17.39 6.78
CA PRO A 172 -6.70 16.79 7.51
C PRO A 172 -7.78 17.86 7.68
N GLU A 173 -9.04 17.51 7.41
CA GLU A 173 -10.14 18.43 7.68
C GLU A 173 -10.09 18.87 9.14
N PRO A 174 -10.21 20.18 9.44
CA PRO A 174 -10.21 20.66 10.81
C PRO A 174 -11.43 20.05 11.51
N GLY A 175 -11.22 19.05 12.36
CA GLY A 175 -12.27 18.42 13.14
C GLY A 175 -12.21 16.90 13.28
N LEU A 176 -11.50 16.19 12.43
CA LEU A 176 -11.33 14.75 12.62
C LEU A 176 -10.16 14.49 13.59
N SER A 177 -10.47 14.26 14.85
CA SER A 177 -9.50 13.77 15.83
C SER A 177 -9.16 12.29 15.55
N ARG A 178 -8.02 11.82 16.11
CA ARG A 178 -7.69 10.37 16.07
C ARG A 178 -8.83 9.51 16.64
N GLY A 179 -9.61 10.06 17.59
CA GLY A 179 -10.80 9.42 18.16
C GLY A 179 -11.93 9.32 17.14
N ASP A 180 -12.16 10.35 16.34
CA ASP A 180 -13.21 10.33 15.30
C ASP A 180 -12.87 9.33 14.19
N PHE A 181 -11.59 9.25 13.81
CA PHE A 181 -11.10 8.24 12.86
C PHE A 181 -11.30 6.82 13.40
N LEU A 182 -10.90 6.57 14.64
CA LEU A 182 -11.09 5.27 15.29
C LEU A 182 -12.57 4.90 15.39
N TYR A 183 -13.41 5.87 15.78
CA TYR A 183 -14.85 5.69 15.84
C TYR A 183 -15.45 5.34 14.48
N GLN A 184 -15.08 6.07 13.41
CA GLN A 184 -15.54 5.76 12.05
C GLN A 184 -15.04 4.39 11.58
N SER A 185 -13.80 4.03 11.89
CA SER A 185 -13.25 2.72 11.55
C SER A 185 -14.00 1.59 12.24
N ILE A 186 -14.34 1.76 13.51
CA ILE A 186 -15.17 0.80 14.27
C ILE A 186 -16.57 0.73 13.67
N CYS A 187 -17.20 1.87 13.36
CA CYS A 187 -18.52 1.89 12.77
C CYS A 187 -18.56 1.20 11.40
N ASN A 188 -17.56 1.45 10.55
CA ASN A 188 -17.44 0.80 9.25
C ASN A 188 -17.24 -0.71 9.42
N TRP A 189 -16.35 -1.12 10.33
CA TRP A 189 -16.14 -2.54 10.63
C TRP A 189 -17.41 -3.23 11.12
N VAL A 190 -18.13 -2.59 12.02
CA VAL A 190 -19.44 -3.10 12.49
C VAL A 190 -20.44 -3.20 11.34
N GLN A 191 -20.52 -2.20 10.46
CA GLN A 191 -21.42 -2.24 9.30
C GLN A 191 -21.07 -3.34 8.29
N GLU A 192 -19.78 -3.62 8.11
CA GLU A 192 -19.30 -4.66 7.19
C GLU A 192 -19.51 -6.07 7.76
N ASN A 193 -19.51 -6.20 9.09
CA ASN A 193 -19.56 -7.50 9.78
C ASN A 193 -20.82 -7.68 10.66
N TYR A 194 -21.81 -6.78 10.58
CA TYR A 194 -22.99 -6.83 11.46
C TYR A 194 -23.87 -8.09 11.25
N ALA A 195 -23.73 -8.77 10.11
CA ALA A 195 -24.43 -10.02 9.83
C ALA A 195 -23.78 -11.25 10.50
N GLU A 196 -22.55 -11.10 11.02
CA GLU A 196 -21.86 -12.16 11.76
C GLU A 196 -22.11 -12.01 13.26
N SER A 197 -22.09 -13.14 13.98
CA SER A 197 -22.23 -13.10 15.44
C SER A 197 -20.98 -12.48 16.08
N LEU A 198 -21.07 -11.19 16.43
CA LEU A 198 -19.99 -10.46 17.07
C LEU A 198 -19.78 -10.98 18.50
N SER A 199 -18.62 -11.53 18.80
CA SER A 199 -18.17 -11.84 20.15
C SER A 199 -17.16 -10.79 20.63
N ARG A 200 -16.94 -10.70 21.97
CA ARG A 200 -15.90 -9.83 22.55
C ARG A 200 -14.49 -10.17 22.08
N GLU A 201 -14.28 -11.38 21.55
CA GLU A 201 -13.00 -11.88 21.07
C GLU A 201 -12.76 -11.54 19.59
N SER A 202 -13.81 -11.06 18.88
CA SER A 202 -13.74 -10.66 17.48
C SER A 202 -13.66 -9.14 17.25
N VAL A 203 -13.63 -8.35 18.31
CA VAL A 203 -13.46 -6.88 18.29
C VAL A 203 -12.00 -6.53 18.72
#